data_91b58ac69977b7148844b09b4517f2ef
#
_entry.id   91b58ac69977b7148844b09b4517f2ef
#
_cell.length_a   1.000
_cell.length_b   1.000
_cell.length_c   1.000
_cell.angle_alpha   90.00
_cell.angle_beta   90.00
_cell.angle_gamma   90.00
#
_symmetry.space_group_name_H-M   'P 1'
#
loop_
_entity.id
_entity.type
_entity.pdbx_description
1 polymer ?
#
loop_
_entity_poly.entity_id
_entity_poly.type
_entity_poly.pdbx_seq_one_letter_code
_entity_poly.pdbx_strand_id
1 'polypeptide(L)'
;MAFLFVSPLTRAKVSLQDYKSNLFELIPSLFSLNNEMNSSLRYKISFIVDANDDSKNVYFKNENGTFNILKEDVYFDKGLFYSTNGQVLSIYVRPNTPARIYNREDRSHKFVSDVYLGKIDTSTSTSSVDEKVGSTGNFHKFITPEYFGATGDGITDDTVCINEAIASGYSVFYSARYLISSSISPVNNQKFVGVNNAELILLKPKTSLIKTKGVSDVVIKGLVLTTHPTLSKPYNGSCIEIEGAKGWYIGNNVFSNYGASAIFCRNSSEMFIYNNMFAGSKGAAGDVTLWGSTCQSKIKNNTMLSGSDSAIIIQTIADGDFCSDNLIQDNNISNCTRYGIVVYNNLSSKKSILRNTKVIGNKIYNILGQVKNPSVHNTKTYGAGIYVLSAENITIQYNEVSKCNLLTNSSTLAPGCIGLNATSNAIVSDNIISDGAYYGIFIGDALQQGKGSNANSPDFIPDGIVYVQRNRIINCKRDGVFIINKHSVIINDNMVEGNQGCGISTSVSNNEFYHSMKNITIANNSSCKNKLDGINLSDAYCARVSGGAYSNNDRCGINLTSFGTEVSLLQCQDNKIGISISDKGMKCRIEDCNLTSNDVGVLSVVPYDERGCAFSKNKLSRKINASS
;
A
#
# COMPACT_ATOMS: atom_id res chain seq x y z
N MET A 1 0.89 2.56 27.79
CA MET A 1 -0.29 1.78 28.17
C MET A 1 0.19 0.42 28.56
N ALA A 2 0.15 0.13 29.79
CA ALA A 2 0.38 -1.22 30.19
C ALA A 2 -0.94 -1.86 30.34
N PHE A 3 -1.09 -2.87 29.66
CA PHE A 3 -2.15 -3.70 29.93
C PHE A 3 -1.67 -4.82 30.71
N LEU A 4 -2.18 -4.83 31.84
CA LEU A 4 -2.05 -5.97 32.50
C LEU A 4 -3.24 -6.65 32.46
N PHE A 5 -3.46 -7.42 31.86
CA PHE A 5 -3.88 -8.18 31.83
C PHE A 5 -4.29 -9.24 31.71
N VAL A 6 -3.99 -9.63 32.00
CA VAL A 6 -4.60 -10.69 32.64
C VAL A 6 -5.63 -11.37 31.81
N SER A 7 -5.23 -12.34 31.11
CA SER A 7 -6.14 -13.38 30.66
C SER A 7 -6.81 -14.01 31.88
N PRO A 8 -8.12 -13.93 32.06
CA PRO A 8 -8.81 -14.63 33.15
C PRO A 8 -8.76 -16.16 33.03
N LEU A 9 -8.18 -16.68 31.95
CA LEU A 9 -8.20 -18.10 31.63
C LEU A 9 -6.91 -18.86 31.92
N THR A 10 -5.82 -18.20 32.23
CA THR A 10 -4.56 -18.90 32.49
C THR A 10 -4.12 -18.73 33.94
N ARG A 11 -4.33 -19.76 34.73
CA ARG A 11 -3.65 -19.95 36.02
C ARG A 11 -2.15 -20.27 35.88
N ALA A 12 -1.57 -20.08 34.71
CA ALA A 12 -0.14 -20.32 34.48
C ALA A 12 0.69 -19.22 35.17
N LYS A 13 1.65 -19.62 35.96
CA LYS A 13 2.69 -18.74 36.48
C LYS A 13 3.53 -18.27 35.28
N VAL A 14 3.25 -17.10 34.77
CA VAL A 14 4.10 -16.46 33.78
C VAL A 14 5.26 -15.83 34.51
N SER A 15 6.49 -16.13 34.11
CA SER A 15 7.66 -15.53 34.73
C SER A 15 7.71 -14.03 34.40
N LEU A 16 8.32 -13.24 35.25
CA LEU A 16 8.50 -11.80 34.99
C LEU A 16 9.30 -11.53 33.72
N GLN A 17 10.09 -12.51 33.28
CA GLN A 17 10.92 -12.44 32.08
C GLN A 17 10.08 -12.65 30.82
N ASP A 18 9.14 -13.60 30.83
CA ASP A 18 8.19 -13.83 29.74
C ASP A 18 7.24 -12.64 29.61
N TYR A 19 6.94 -12.03 30.73
CA TYR A 19 6.14 -10.83 30.78
C TYR A 19 6.85 -9.61 30.17
N LYS A 20 8.16 -9.48 30.38
CA LYS A 20 8.98 -8.43 29.79
C LYS A 20 9.06 -8.57 28.28
N SER A 21 9.26 -9.76 27.75
CA SER A 21 9.38 -9.98 26.31
C SER A 21 8.07 -9.68 25.58
N ASN A 22 6.95 -10.14 26.07
CA ASN A 22 5.65 -9.90 25.45
C ASN A 22 5.18 -8.43 25.55
N LEU A 23 5.55 -7.74 26.61
CA LEU A 23 5.27 -6.31 26.74
C LEU A 23 6.13 -5.48 25.78
N PHE A 24 7.37 -5.91 25.51
CA PHE A 24 8.28 -5.20 24.62
C PHE A 24 7.90 -5.28 23.15
N GLU A 25 7.22 -6.33 22.72
CA GLU A 25 6.72 -6.44 21.34
C GLU A 25 5.45 -5.59 21.10
N LEU A 26 4.63 -5.39 22.14
CA LEU A 26 3.40 -4.58 22.04
C LEU A 26 3.62 -3.07 22.24
N ILE A 27 4.63 -2.69 23.01
CA ILE A 27 4.91 -1.29 23.34
C ILE A 27 5.40 -0.46 22.14
N PRO A 28 6.26 -0.93 21.22
CA PRO A 28 6.71 -0.10 20.10
C PRO A 28 5.56 0.36 19.18
N SER A 29 4.56 -0.48 18.98
CA SER A 29 3.40 -0.12 18.15
C SER A 29 2.46 0.89 18.83
N LEU A 30 2.46 0.94 20.14
CA LEU A 30 1.67 1.90 20.93
C LEU A 30 2.42 3.22 21.12
N PHE A 31 3.75 3.20 21.20
CA PHE A 31 4.57 4.40 21.32
C PHE A 31 4.80 5.12 19.99
N SER A 32 4.75 4.44 18.86
CA SER A 32 4.78 5.09 17.54
C SER A 32 3.57 6.00 17.29
N LEU A 33 2.49 5.81 18.03
CA LEU A 33 1.29 6.64 17.99
C LEU A 33 1.42 7.96 18.77
N ASN A 34 2.41 8.07 19.66
CA ASN A 34 2.58 9.21 20.56
C ASN A 34 3.84 10.03 20.28
N ASN A 35 4.37 10.01 19.07
CA ASN A 35 5.50 10.87 18.70
C ASN A 35 5.22 12.38 18.76
N GLU A 36 3.99 12.78 19.07
CA GLU A 36 3.63 14.17 19.39
C GLU A 36 3.53 14.45 20.90
N MET A 37 3.58 13.45 21.74
CA MET A 37 3.67 13.61 23.19
C MET A 37 5.11 13.41 23.64
N ASN A 38 5.79 14.48 23.92
CA ASN A 38 7.09 14.65 24.58
C ASN A 38 7.98 13.40 24.66
N SER A 39 9.14 13.51 24.05
CA SER A 39 10.24 12.54 24.02
C SER A 39 10.77 12.07 25.40
N SER A 40 10.18 12.48 26.50
CA SER A 40 10.55 12.15 27.87
C SER A 40 9.76 11.00 28.52
N LEU A 41 8.71 10.50 27.86
CA LEU A 41 7.86 9.44 28.40
C LEU A 41 8.32 8.04 27.95
N ARG A 42 9.50 7.62 28.34
CA ARG A 42 9.97 6.25 28.17
C ARG A 42 9.84 5.45 29.45
N TYR A 43 8.63 5.18 29.90
CA TYR A 43 8.43 4.38 31.09
C TYR A 43 8.05 2.94 30.76
N LYS A 44 8.84 2.01 31.28
CA LYS A 44 8.43 0.61 31.41
C LYS A 44 7.55 0.50 32.62
N ILE A 45 6.28 0.22 32.39
CA ILE A 45 5.31 0.16 33.45
C ILE A 45 5.24 -1.24 34.00
N SER A 46 5.47 -1.34 35.25
CA SER A 46 5.12 -2.53 36.03
C SER A 46 4.32 -2.05 37.21
N PHE A 47 3.19 -2.60 37.48
CA PHE A 47 2.27 -2.16 38.44
C PHE A 47 1.82 -3.15 39.34
N ILE A 48 1.34 -2.72 40.38
CA ILE A 48 0.68 -3.47 41.41
C ILE A 48 -0.30 -2.56 42.04
N VAL A 49 -1.55 -2.98 42.10
CA VAL A 49 -2.55 -2.36 42.94
C VAL A 49 -2.87 -3.36 44.03
N ASP A 50 -2.65 -3.01 45.28
CA ASP A 50 -3.17 -3.77 46.38
C ASP A 50 -4.60 -3.30 46.66
N ALA A 51 -5.56 -4.16 46.40
CA ALA A 51 -6.98 -3.83 46.54
C ALA A 51 -7.47 -3.93 47.98
N ASN A 52 -6.71 -4.56 48.87
CA ASN A 52 -7.09 -4.79 50.26
C ASN A 52 -6.48 -3.76 51.21
N ASP A 53 -5.62 -2.92 50.72
CA ASP A 53 -5.00 -1.86 51.51
C ASP A 53 -5.50 -0.51 51.00
N ASP A 54 -5.98 0.35 51.89
CA ASP A 54 -6.34 1.74 51.60
C ASP A 54 -5.15 2.56 51.04
N SER A 55 -3.96 2.05 51.17
CA SER A 55 -2.76 2.57 50.51
C SER A 55 -2.59 1.99 49.11
N LYS A 56 -3.23 2.53 48.12
CA LYS A 56 -3.09 2.15 46.73
C LYS A 56 -1.65 2.38 46.25
N ASN A 57 -0.85 1.32 46.21
CA ASN A 57 0.53 1.41 45.75
C ASN A 57 0.58 1.14 44.26
N VAL A 58 0.98 2.12 43.47
CA VAL A 58 1.29 1.97 42.03
C VAL A 58 2.75 2.24 41.79
N TYR A 59 3.40 1.32 41.11
CA TYR A 59 4.84 1.34 40.87
C TYR A 59 5.15 1.60 39.40
N PHE A 60 6.02 2.55 39.14
CA PHE A 60 6.58 2.78 37.79
C PHE A 60 8.07 2.44 37.78
N LYS A 61 8.48 1.86 36.67
CA LYS A 61 9.89 1.68 36.38
C LYS A 61 10.32 2.69 35.31
N ASN A 62 11.25 3.56 35.62
CA ASN A 62 11.91 4.42 34.63
C ASN A 62 13.03 3.67 33.90
N GLU A 63 13.62 4.31 32.89
CA GLU A 63 14.72 3.74 32.09
C GLU A 63 15.94 3.35 32.94
N ASN A 64 16.15 4.01 34.05
CA ASN A 64 17.28 3.75 34.96
C ASN A 64 17.02 2.59 35.94
N GLY A 65 15.88 1.95 35.84
CA GLY A 65 15.53 0.81 36.69
C GLY A 65 15.03 1.18 38.08
N THR A 66 14.88 2.46 38.40
CA THR A 66 14.32 2.93 39.66
C THR A 66 12.79 2.83 39.68
N PHE A 67 12.25 2.49 40.84
CA PHE A 67 10.82 2.40 41.05
C PHE A 67 10.36 3.60 41.89
N ASN A 68 9.39 4.33 41.40
CA ASN A 68 8.72 5.36 42.17
C ASN A 68 7.37 4.82 42.60
N ILE A 69 7.07 4.92 43.90
CA ILE A 69 5.76 4.59 44.48
C ILE A 69 4.91 5.86 44.42
N LEU A 70 3.81 5.80 43.67
CA LEU A 70 2.90 6.92 43.54
C LEU A 70 1.63 6.66 44.40
N LYS A 71 1.78 6.75 45.69
CA LYS A 71 0.66 6.48 46.62
C LYS A 71 -0.45 7.54 46.56
N GLU A 72 -0.07 8.78 46.30
CA GLU A 72 -0.98 9.92 46.41
C GLU A 72 -1.49 10.46 45.06
N ASP A 73 -0.92 10.00 43.96
CA ASP A 73 -1.17 10.56 42.63
C ASP A 73 -1.87 9.59 41.68
N VAL A 74 -2.45 8.51 42.20
CA VAL A 74 -3.11 7.51 41.37
C VAL A 74 -4.58 7.41 41.72
N TYR A 75 -5.39 7.57 40.71
CA TYR A 75 -6.85 7.50 40.80
C TYR A 75 -7.39 6.30 40.06
N PHE A 76 -8.47 5.78 40.59
CA PHE A 76 -9.28 4.77 39.97
C PHE A 76 -10.67 5.35 39.67
N ASP A 77 -10.99 5.45 38.37
CA ASP A 77 -12.31 5.88 37.92
C ASP A 77 -12.79 4.99 36.77
N LYS A 78 -13.98 4.43 36.93
CA LYS A 78 -14.69 3.63 35.92
C LYS A 78 -13.81 2.56 35.22
N GLY A 79 -13.01 1.86 36.00
CA GLY A 79 -12.10 0.84 35.48
C GLY A 79 -10.78 1.36 34.88
N LEU A 80 -10.46 2.63 35.12
CA LEU A 80 -9.28 3.28 34.63
C LEU A 80 -8.39 3.74 35.76
N PHE A 81 -7.09 3.42 35.67
CA PHE A 81 -6.07 3.98 36.56
C PHE A 81 -5.29 5.06 35.83
N TYR A 82 -5.07 6.18 36.46
CA TYR A 82 -4.25 7.26 35.90
C TYR A 82 -3.48 8.01 36.98
N SER A 83 -2.38 8.60 36.59
CA SER A 83 -1.55 9.43 37.44
C SER A 83 -1.68 10.91 37.08
N THR A 84 -1.62 11.79 38.07
CA THR A 84 -1.78 13.25 37.90
C THR A 84 -0.49 14.02 37.71
N ASN A 85 0.67 13.40 37.84
CA ASN A 85 1.96 14.12 37.72
C ASN A 85 2.37 14.44 36.26
N GLY A 86 1.41 14.59 35.37
CA GLY A 86 1.61 14.88 33.95
C GLY A 86 1.89 13.64 33.08
N GLN A 87 1.90 12.48 33.66
CA GLN A 87 2.16 11.22 32.98
C GLN A 87 0.94 10.34 33.08
N VAL A 88 0.09 10.33 32.08
CA VAL A 88 -1.11 9.53 32.07
C VAL A 88 -0.76 8.08 31.78
N LEU A 89 -1.00 7.24 32.78
CA LEU A 89 -1.00 5.81 32.64
C LEU A 89 -2.42 5.30 32.72
N SER A 90 -2.94 4.85 31.62
CA SER A 90 -4.27 4.29 31.55
C SER A 90 -4.20 2.77 31.57
N ILE A 91 -4.72 2.17 32.62
CA ILE A 91 -4.85 0.72 32.76
C ILE A 91 -6.34 0.39 32.67
N TYR A 92 -6.69 -0.43 31.69
CA TYR A 92 -8.07 -0.84 31.49
C TYR A 92 -8.28 -2.26 31.96
N VAL A 93 -9.26 -2.45 32.78
CA VAL A 93 -9.69 -3.77 33.23
C VAL A 93 -11.17 -3.91 32.92
N ARG A 94 -11.59 -5.05 32.38
CA ARG A 94 -13.00 -5.31 32.12
C ARG A 94 -13.79 -5.22 33.43
N PRO A 95 -14.95 -4.57 33.45
CA PRO A 95 -15.87 -4.66 34.56
C PRO A 95 -16.14 -6.14 34.88
N ASN A 96 -16.17 -6.47 36.17
CA ASN A 96 -16.38 -7.84 36.68
C ASN A 96 -15.34 -8.89 36.24
N THR A 97 -14.19 -8.49 35.75
CA THR A 97 -13.09 -9.42 35.48
C THR A 97 -12.09 -9.39 36.63
N PRO A 98 -11.70 -10.54 37.18
CA PRO A 98 -10.69 -10.56 38.25
C PRO A 98 -9.35 -10.14 37.67
N ALA A 99 -8.81 -9.03 38.16
CA ALA A 99 -7.46 -8.61 37.88
C ALA A 99 -6.51 -9.13 38.93
N ARG A 100 -5.48 -9.85 38.55
CA ARG A 100 -4.50 -10.42 39.48
C ARG A 100 -3.33 -9.48 39.62
N ILE A 101 -2.99 -9.22 40.86
CA ILE A 101 -1.95 -8.27 41.22
C ILE A 101 -0.84 -9.05 41.95
N TYR A 102 0.38 -8.79 41.57
CA TYR A 102 1.55 -9.46 42.09
C TYR A 102 2.47 -8.47 42.80
N ASN A 103 2.86 -8.81 44.00
CA ASN A 103 3.85 -8.05 44.76
C ASN A 103 5.25 -8.28 44.15
N ARG A 104 5.99 -7.20 43.94
CA ARG A 104 7.27 -7.23 43.31
C ARG A 104 8.45 -6.92 44.22
N GLU A 105 8.21 -6.42 45.39
CA GLU A 105 9.26 -6.04 46.33
C GLU A 105 10.08 -7.25 46.82
N ASP A 106 9.43 -8.39 46.98
CA ASP A 106 10.08 -9.61 47.46
C ASP A 106 10.65 -10.52 46.35
N ARG A 107 10.53 -10.11 45.08
CA ARG A 107 10.91 -10.91 43.90
C ARG A 107 10.23 -12.30 43.82
N SER A 108 9.35 -12.63 44.71
CA SER A 108 8.70 -13.95 44.80
C SER A 108 7.57 -14.14 43.79
N HIS A 109 7.13 -13.07 43.14
CA HIS A 109 5.96 -13.07 42.27
C HIS A 109 4.71 -13.62 42.92
N LYS A 110 4.61 -13.44 44.22
CA LYS A 110 3.45 -13.91 44.94
C LYS A 110 2.19 -13.16 44.50
N PHE A 111 1.16 -13.94 44.28
CA PHE A 111 -0.18 -13.43 44.08
C PHE A 111 -0.64 -12.66 45.32
N VAL A 112 -1.05 -11.43 45.17
CA VAL A 112 -1.45 -10.57 46.28
C VAL A 112 -2.96 -10.55 46.43
N SER A 113 -3.67 -10.35 45.32
CA SER A 113 -5.13 -10.30 45.39
C SER A 113 -5.81 -10.48 44.03
N ASP A 114 -7.07 -10.92 44.02
CA ASP A 114 -7.97 -10.77 42.88
C ASP A 114 -8.79 -9.49 43.08
N VAL A 115 -8.72 -8.56 42.13
CA VAL A 115 -9.54 -7.34 42.14
C VAL A 115 -10.72 -7.54 41.21
N TYR A 116 -11.91 -7.43 41.78
CA TYR A 116 -13.14 -7.41 41.02
C TYR A 116 -13.59 -5.97 40.80
N LEU A 117 -13.51 -5.52 39.56
CA LEU A 117 -14.04 -4.21 39.20
C LEU A 117 -15.54 -4.37 38.95
N GLY A 118 -16.33 -4.16 40.00
CA GLY A 118 -17.77 -4.11 39.90
C GLY A 118 -18.28 -2.84 39.18
N LYS A 119 -19.61 -2.78 38.97
CA LYS A 119 -20.23 -1.51 38.54
C LYS A 119 -19.90 -0.45 39.59
N ILE A 120 -19.26 0.62 39.15
CA ILE A 120 -19.05 1.80 39.99
C ILE A 120 -20.41 2.50 40.09
N ASP A 121 -20.90 2.68 41.28
CA ASP A 121 -22.15 3.39 41.52
C ASP A 121 -21.94 4.88 41.19
N THR A 122 -22.55 5.34 40.10
CA THR A 122 -22.36 6.69 39.56
C THR A 122 -23.12 7.77 40.34
N SER A 123 -23.79 7.42 41.42
CA SER A 123 -24.58 8.36 42.22
C SER A 123 -23.76 9.29 43.11
N THR A 124 -22.47 9.07 43.25
CA THR A 124 -21.63 9.87 44.15
C THR A 124 -20.31 10.27 43.49
N SER A 125 -20.28 11.32 42.77
CA SER A 125 -19.08 12.15 42.54
C SER A 125 -18.84 12.71 41.12
N THR A 126 -19.78 13.43 40.60
CA THR A 126 -19.48 14.30 39.43
C THR A 126 -18.87 15.65 39.82
N SER A 127 -18.84 16.01 41.12
CA SER A 127 -18.47 17.34 41.54
C SER A 127 -17.05 17.50 42.12
N SER A 128 -16.33 16.44 42.41
CA SER A 128 -15.05 16.59 43.13
C SER A 128 -13.78 16.36 42.26
N VAL A 129 -13.91 15.78 41.10
CA VAL A 129 -12.75 15.50 40.21
C VAL A 129 -12.43 16.70 39.33
N ASP A 130 -13.44 17.49 38.93
CA ASP A 130 -13.24 18.63 38.03
C ASP A 130 -12.58 19.84 38.70
N GLU A 131 -12.65 19.97 40.04
CA GLU A 131 -12.08 21.12 40.76
C GLU A 131 -10.59 21.00 41.11
N LYS A 132 -10.00 19.78 41.07
CA LYS A 132 -8.59 19.57 41.44
C LYS A 132 -7.62 19.43 40.30
N VAL A 133 -8.11 19.30 39.09
CA VAL A 133 -7.26 19.20 37.90
C VAL A 133 -7.12 20.58 37.30
N GLY A 134 -6.02 21.24 37.62
CA GLY A 134 -5.66 22.54 37.06
C GLY A 134 -5.67 22.52 35.52
N SER A 135 -6.16 23.57 34.94
CA SER A 135 -6.61 23.85 33.60
C SER A 135 -5.59 23.75 32.45
N THR A 136 -4.76 22.72 32.36
CA THR A 136 -3.75 22.62 31.27
C THR A 136 -3.59 21.25 30.63
N GLY A 137 -4.59 20.39 30.68
CA GLY A 137 -4.52 19.12 29.95
C GLY A 137 -5.88 18.70 29.40
N ASN A 138 -6.02 18.59 28.07
CA ASN A 138 -7.16 17.94 27.45
C ASN A 138 -7.17 16.45 27.81
N PHE A 139 -7.69 16.10 28.97
CA PHE A 139 -7.94 14.72 29.33
C PHE A 139 -9.06 14.17 28.45
N HIS A 140 -8.73 13.26 27.54
CA HIS A 140 -9.75 12.56 26.77
C HIS A 140 -10.54 11.66 27.72
N LYS A 141 -11.77 12.05 28.05
CA LYS A 141 -12.71 11.19 28.78
C LYS A 141 -13.08 10.00 27.88
N PHE A 142 -13.05 8.80 28.44
CA PHE A 142 -13.44 7.57 27.75
C PHE A 142 -14.72 7.01 28.34
N ILE A 143 -15.50 6.35 27.49
CA ILE A 143 -16.72 5.65 27.87
C ILE A 143 -16.73 4.27 27.20
N THR A 144 -17.45 3.32 27.75
CA THR A 144 -17.64 2.00 27.12
C THR A 144 -19.11 1.80 26.75
N PRO A 145 -19.41 0.98 25.75
CA PRO A 145 -20.79 0.64 25.40
C PRO A 145 -21.53 -0.05 26.55
N GLU A 146 -20.83 -0.82 27.39
CA GLU A 146 -21.40 -1.51 28.56
C GLU A 146 -21.96 -0.52 29.59
N TYR A 147 -21.41 0.70 29.64
CA TYR A 147 -21.96 1.74 30.51
C TYR A 147 -23.42 2.08 30.15
N PHE A 148 -23.79 1.93 28.88
CA PHE A 148 -25.16 2.11 28.39
C PHE A 148 -25.94 0.80 28.24
N GLY A 149 -25.39 -0.30 28.76
CA GLY A 149 -26.07 -1.59 28.81
C GLY A 149 -25.75 -2.55 27.67
N ALA A 150 -24.70 -2.28 26.85
CA ALA A 150 -24.27 -3.23 25.85
C ALA A 150 -23.85 -4.56 26.50
N THR A 151 -24.23 -5.66 25.85
CA THR A 151 -23.92 -7.01 26.35
C THR A 151 -22.53 -7.46 25.95
N GLY A 152 -22.10 -7.10 24.73
CA GLY A 152 -20.78 -7.45 24.21
C GLY A 152 -20.56 -8.96 24.02
N ASP A 153 -21.62 -9.73 23.78
CA ASP A 153 -21.57 -11.20 23.61
C ASP A 153 -21.41 -11.64 22.14
N GLY A 154 -21.52 -10.69 21.20
CA GLY A 154 -21.49 -10.94 19.75
C GLY A 154 -22.77 -11.52 19.17
N ILE A 155 -23.85 -11.56 19.96
CA ILE A 155 -25.17 -12.12 19.60
C ILE A 155 -26.26 -11.07 19.78
N THR A 156 -26.25 -10.38 20.90
CA THR A 156 -27.19 -9.31 21.22
C THR A 156 -26.87 -8.06 20.40
N ASP A 157 -27.90 -7.40 19.86
CA ASP A 157 -27.73 -6.15 19.10
C ASP A 157 -27.39 -4.99 20.05
N ASP A 158 -26.14 -4.59 20.06
CA ASP A 158 -25.60 -3.52 20.91
C ASP A 158 -25.65 -2.13 20.24
N THR A 159 -26.28 -2.00 19.07
CA THR A 159 -26.29 -0.77 18.25
C THR A 159 -26.74 0.46 19.03
N VAL A 160 -27.78 0.34 19.82
CA VAL A 160 -28.34 1.47 20.60
C VAL A 160 -27.34 1.94 21.64
N CYS A 161 -26.80 1.00 22.43
CA CYS A 161 -25.84 1.30 23.51
C CYS A 161 -24.54 1.92 22.96
N ILE A 162 -24.08 1.44 21.80
CA ILE A 162 -22.91 2.02 21.12
C ILE A 162 -23.22 3.45 20.64
N ASN A 163 -24.38 3.70 20.06
CA ASN A 163 -24.77 5.04 19.63
C ASN A 163 -24.90 6.02 20.81
N GLU A 164 -25.38 5.58 21.96
CA GLU A 164 -25.39 6.37 23.19
C GLU A 164 -23.98 6.69 23.67
N ALA A 165 -23.08 5.71 23.63
CA ALA A 165 -21.66 5.94 23.92
C ALA A 165 -21.03 6.96 22.98
N ILE A 166 -21.33 6.88 21.69
CA ILE A 166 -20.87 7.84 20.67
C ILE A 166 -21.46 9.22 20.93
N ALA A 167 -22.76 9.32 21.19
CA ALA A 167 -23.48 10.58 21.43
C ALA A 167 -22.98 11.32 22.69
N SER A 168 -22.36 10.61 23.63
CA SER A 168 -21.72 11.24 24.79
C SER A 168 -20.57 12.18 24.42
N GLY A 169 -20.05 12.10 23.20
CA GLY A 169 -18.89 12.86 22.71
C GLY A 169 -17.55 12.40 23.27
N TYR A 170 -17.53 11.47 24.20
CA TYR A 170 -16.30 10.89 24.73
C TYR A 170 -15.67 9.89 23.75
N SER A 171 -14.41 9.59 23.94
CA SER A 171 -13.77 8.49 23.22
C SER A 171 -14.36 7.16 23.67
N VAL A 172 -14.69 6.28 22.72
CA VAL A 172 -15.36 5.00 23.00
C VAL A 172 -14.34 3.89 23.09
N PHE A 173 -14.41 3.14 24.17
CA PHE A 173 -13.56 1.99 24.45
C PHE A 173 -14.33 0.69 24.24
N TYR A 174 -13.81 -0.18 23.39
CA TYR A 174 -14.41 -1.47 23.08
C TYR A 174 -13.54 -2.59 23.65
N SER A 175 -14.13 -3.51 24.39
CA SER A 175 -13.39 -4.60 25.04
C SER A 175 -13.98 -6.00 24.80
N ALA A 176 -15.06 -6.08 24.03
CA ALA A 176 -15.84 -7.28 23.81
C ALA A 176 -16.23 -7.44 22.33
N ARG A 177 -17.19 -8.31 22.05
CA ARG A 177 -17.72 -8.54 20.69
C ARG A 177 -19.10 -7.92 20.59
N TYR A 178 -19.27 -6.93 19.74
CA TYR A 178 -20.50 -6.17 19.61
C TYR A 178 -21.17 -6.43 18.26
N LEU A 179 -22.40 -6.92 18.29
CA LEU A 179 -23.22 -7.06 17.09
C LEU A 179 -23.91 -5.73 16.79
N ILE A 180 -23.84 -5.31 15.52
CA ILE A 180 -24.33 -3.99 15.07
C ILE A 180 -25.28 -4.18 13.91
N SER A 181 -26.54 -3.76 14.04
CA SER A 181 -27.58 -3.90 13.04
C SER A 181 -27.74 -2.69 12.12
N SER A 182 -27.16 -1.54 12.46
CA SER A 182 -27.14 -0.34 11.62
C SER A 182 -25.82 0.39 11.73
N SER A 183 -25.50 1.26 10.76
CA SER A 183 -24.25 2.01 10.78
C SER A 183 -24.13 2.87 12.04
N ILE A 184 -22.93 2.91 12.59
CA ILE A 184 -22.54 3.83 13.65
C ILE A 184 -21.73 4.98 13.07
N SER A 185 -21.82 6.18 13.66
CA SER A 185 -21.11 7.37 13.17
C SER A 185 -20.41 8.09 14.30
N PRO A 186 -19.07 8.16 14.32
CA PRO A 186 -18.34 8.98 15.28
C PRO A 186 -18.67 10.46 15.13
N VAL A 187 -18.37 11.23 16.17
CA VAL A 187 -18.39 12.69 16.12
C VAL A 187 -16.95 13.25 15.96
N ASN A 188 -16.81 14.53 15.64
CA ASN A 188 -15.49 15.16 15.50
C ASN A 188 -14.60 14.93 16.74
N ASN A 189 -13.30 14.71 16.49
CA ASN A 189 -12.28 14.49 17.52
C ASN A 189 -12.47 13.21 18.36
N GLN A 190 -13.35 12.31 17.98
CA GLN A 190 -13.66 11.10 18.75
C GLN A 190 -12.67 9.98 18.46
N LYS A 191 -12.43 9.14 19.46
CA LYS A 191 -11.57 7.96 19.35
C LYS A 191 -12.36 6.70 19.61
N PHE A 192 -12.24 5.73 18.71
CA PHE A 192 -12.72 4.36 18.87
C PHE A 192 -11.50 3.47 19.12
N VAL A 193 -11.42 2.92 20.31
CA VAL A 193 -10.25 2.16 20.74
C VAL A 193 -10.66 0.76 21.16
N GLY A 194 -10.18 -0.24 20.43
CA GLY A 194 -10.36 -1.65 20.79
C GLY A 194 -9.21 -2.17 21.64
N VAL A 195 -9.53 -3.07 22.55
CA VAL A 195 -8.57 -3.85 23.35
C VAL A 195 -9.00 -5.32 23.35
N ASN A 196 -8.06 -6.21 23.62
CA ASN A 196 -8.33 -7.66 23.68
C ASN A 196 -9.02 -8.21 22.42
N ASN A 197 -8.64 -7.72 21.25
CA ASN A 197 -9.29 -8.06 19.98
C ASN A 197 -10.80 -7.77 19.99
N ALA A 198 -11.21 -6.64 20.56
CA ALA A 198 -12.59 -6.20 20.52
C ALA A 198 -13.12 -6.18 19.10
N GLU A 199 -14.31 -6.70 18.90
CA GLU A 199 -14.87 -6.98 17.59
C GLU A 199 -16.17 -6.19 17.36
N LEU A 200 -16.24 -5.47 16.23
CA LEU A 200 -17.47 -4.84 15.75
C LEU A 200 -17.99 -5.66 14.57
N ILE A 201 -19.16 -6.25 14.71
CA ILE A 201 -19.74 -7.22 13.78
C ILE A 201 -20.97 -6.64 13.13
N LEU A 202 -20.92 -6.35 11.83
CA LEU A 202 -22.07 -5.85 11.08
C LEU A 202 -23.05 -6.98 10.74
N LEU A 203 -24.31 -6.82 11.12
CA LEU A 203 -25.37 -7.80 10.87
C LEU A 203 -26.09 -7.59 9.54
N LYS A 204 -26.34 -6.33 9.11
CA LYS A 204 -27.16 -6.03 7.93
C LYS A 204 -26.34 -5.90 6.65
N PRO A 205 -26.77 -6.55 5.54
CA PRO A 205 -26.16 -6.33 4.23
C PRO A 205 -26.52 -4.93 3.69
N LYS A 206 -25.73 -4.44 2.74
CA LYS A 206 -25.92 -3.16 2.03
C LYS A 206 -25.80 -1.90 2.90
N THR A 207 -25.23 -2.01 4.07
CA THR A 207 -24.85 -0.86 4.89
C THR A 207 -23.40 -0.96 5.28
N SER A 208 -22.77 0.14 5.67
CA SER A 208 -21.40 0.16 6.19
C SER A 208 -21.43 0.11 7.70
N LEU A 209 -20.43 -0.51 8.33
CA LEU A 209 -20.37 -0.64 9.78
C LEU A 209 -20.18 0.74 10.42
N ILE A 210 -19.16 1.48 9.98
CA ILE A 210 -18.95 2.88 10.34
C ILE A 210 -19.21 3.72 9.11
N LYS A 211 -20.17 4.65 9.17
CA LYS A 211 -20.51 5.51 8.05
C LYS A 211 -20.67 6.94 8.52
N THR A 212 -19.97 7.85 7.84
CA THR A 212 -19.97 9.26 8.24
C THR A 212 -19.80 10.21 7.07
N LYS A 213 -20.27 11.44 7.26
CA LYS A 213 -20.10 12.55 6.31
C LYS A 213 -19.71 13.82 7.06
N GLY A 214 -18.63 14.46 6.61
CA GLY A 214 -18.18 15.74 7.17
C GLY A 214 -17.58 15.65 8.59
N VAL A 215 -17.35 14.46 9.11
CA VAL A 215 -16.75 14.26 10.45
C VAL A 215 -15.25 14.16 10.35
N SER A 216 -14.53 14.92 11.16
CA SER A 216 -13.06 15.07 11.09
C SER A 216 -12.36 14.69 12.39
N ASP A 217 -11.04 14.47 12.28
CA ASP A 217 -10.14 14.21 13.41
C ASP A 217 -10.51 13.00 14.27
N VAL A 218 -10.88 11.90 13.60
CA VAL A 218 -11.28 10.65 14.23
C VAL A 218 -10.13 9.65 14.26
N VAL A 219 -10.03 8.92 15.36
CA VAL A 219 -9.06 7.84 15.53
C VAL A 219 -9.79 6.51 15.69
N ILE A 220 -9.49 5.52 14.86
CA ILE A 220 -9.98 4.13 14.97
C ILE A 220 -8.78 3.21 15.09
N LYS A 221 -8.66 2.51 16.21
CA LYS A 221 -7.51 1.63 16.44
C LYS A 221 -7.81 0.41 17.30
N GLY A 222 -7.06 -0.69 17.04
CA GLY A 222 -7.07 -1.89 17.86
C GLY A 222 -8.35 -2.72 17.78
N LEU A 223 -9.15 -2.54 16.75
CA LEU A 223 -10.44 -3.19 16.55
C LEU A 223 -10.35 -4.29 15.48
N VAL A 224 -11.15 -5.33 15.65
CA VAL A 224 -11.54 -6.25 14.59
C VAL A 224 -12.87 -5.74 14.00
N LEU A 225 -12.85 -5.38 12.71
CA LEU A 225 -14.01 -4.87 11.99
C LEU A 225 -14.43 -5.93 10.97
N THR A 226 -15.59 -6.50 11.15
CA THR A 226 -16.03 -7.65 10.36
C THR A 226 -17.52 -7.61 10.07
N THR A 227 -17.97 -8.54 9.25
CA THR A 227 -19.39 -8.76 9.01
C THR A 227 -19.80 -10.14 9.49
N HIS A 228 -21.07 -10.27 9.86
CA HIS A 228 -21.60 -11.53 10.35
C HIS A 228 -21.42 -12.66 9.32
N PRO A 229 -21.02 -13.87 9.72
CA PRO A 229 -20.75 -14.98 8.78
C PRO A 229 -21.93 -15.38 7.88
N THR A 230 -23.16 -15.12 8.32
CA THR A 230 -24.37 -15.38 7.51
C THR A 230 -24.48 -14.49 6.28
N LEU A 231 -23.73 -13.38 6.21
CA LEU A 231 -23.62 -12.51 5.06
C LEU A 231 -22.65 -13.14 4.04
N SER A 232 -23.08 -14.22 3.40
CA SER A 232 -22.23 -15.04 2.53
C SER A 232 -22.05 -14.49 1.10
N LYS A 233 -22.84 -13.51 0.70
CA LYS A 233 -22.80 -12.92 -0.65
C LYS A 233 -22.10 -11.55 -0.65
N PRO A 234 -21.47 -11.16 -1.77
CA PRO A 234 -21.00 -9.80 -1.95
C PRO A 234 -22.13 -8.80 -1.68
N TYR A 235 -21.89 -7.85 -0.82
CA TYR A 235 -22.83 -6.77 -0.51
C TYR A 235 -22.11 -5.43 -0.68
N ASN A 236 -22.87 -4.35 -0.84
CA ASN A 236 -22.33 -3.03 -1.19
C ASN A 236 -21.97 -2.18 0.04
N GLY A 237 -21.66 -2.80 1.18
CA GLY A 237 -21.25 -2.10 2.40
C GLY A 237 -19.76 -2.24 2.69
N SER A 238 -19.18 -1.21 3.25
CA SER A 238 -17.78 -1.16 3.72
C SER A 238 -17.70 -1.34 5.24
N CYS A 239 -16.53 -1.71 5.76
CA CYS A 239 -16.36 -1.60 7.21
C CYS A 239 -16.36 -0.13 7.62
N ILE A 240 -15.60 0.71 6.92
CA ILE A 240 -15.54 2.15 7.18
C ILE A 240 -15.83 2.91 5.88
N GLU A 241 -16.84 3.79 5.89
CA GLU A 241 -17.22 4.67 4.78
C GLU A 241 -17.18 6.13 5.24
N ILE A 242 -16.30 6.91 4.62
CA ILE A 242 -16.00 8.30 4.98
C ILE A 242 -16.24 9.19 3.78
N GLU A 243 -17.02 10.24 3.94
CA GLU A 243 -17.25 11.25 2.89
C GLU A 243 -17.00 12.67 3.41
N GLY A 244 -16.22 13.46 2.67
CA GLY A 244 -16.03 14.89 2.96
C GLY A 244 -15.39 15.19 4.30
N ALA A 245 -14.44 14.37 4.73
CA ALA A 245 -13.82 14.43 6.06
C ALA A 245 -12.31 14.74 5.98
N LYS A 246 -11.74 15.07 7.12
CA LYS A 246 -10.31 15.38 7.26
C LYS A 246 -9.71 14.76 8.53
N GLY A 247 -8.43 14.41 8.50
CA GLY A 247 -7.65 14.11 9.71
C GLY A 247 -7.97 12.76 10.35
N TRP A 248 -8.35 11.73 9.60
CA TRP A 248 -8.64 10.42 10.16
C TRP A 248 -7.40 9.57 10.33
N TYR A 249 -7.29 8.94 11.49
CA TYR A 249 -6.30 7.92 11.78
C TYR A 249 -6.97 6.55 11.95
N ILE A 250 -6.65 5.61 11.06
CA ILE A 250 -7.16 4.23 11.09
C ILE A 250 -5.95 3.30 11.18
N GLY A 251 -5.70 2.75 12.36
CA GLY A 251 -4.46 2.01 12.58
C GLY A 251 -4.55 0.84 13.54
N ASN A 252 -3.71 -0.17 13.31
CA ASN A 252 -3.65 -1.39 14.12
C ASN A 252 -5.00 -2.11 14.22
N ASN A 253 -5.79 -2.13 13.14
CA ASN A 253 -7.06 -2.83 13.06
C ASN A 253 -6.94 -4.09 12.20
N VAL A 254 -7.85 -5.02 12.41
CA VAL A 254 -8.05 -6.18 11.54
C VAL A 254 -9.38 -6.03 10.82
N PHE A 255 -9.35 -6.09 9.50
CA PHE A 255 -10.54 -6.07 8.65
C PHE A 255 -10.77 -7.44 8.05
N SER A 256 -11.97 -7.99 8.22
CA SER A 256 -12.30 -9.30 7.66
C SER A 256 -13.74 -9.37 7.15
N ASN A 257 -13.97 -10.26 6.19
CA ASN A 257 -15.31 -10.54 5.64
C ASN A 257 -16.11 -9.31 5.13
N TYR A 258 -15.46 -8.24 4.68
CA TYR A 258 -16.15 -7.06 4.16
C TYR A 258 -16.67 -7.24 2.74
N GLY A 259 -17.76 -6.54 2.42
CA GLY A 259 -18.49 -6.72 1.17
C GLY A 259 -18.02 -5.87 0.02
N ALA A 260 -17.74 -4.60 0.23
CA ALA A 260 -17.19 -3.68 -0.76
C ALA A 260 -15.72 -3.39 -0.46
N SER A 261 -15.41 -2.28 0.16
CA SER A 261 -14.08 -1.97 0.67
C SER A 261 -14.01 -2.19 2.18
N ALA A 262 -12.84 -2.50 2.71
CA ALA A 262 -12.65 -2.38 4.15
C ALA A 262 -12.70 -0.92 4.58
N ILE A 263 -11.97 -0.05 3.86
CA ILE A 263 -11.97 1.39 4.07
C ILE A 263 -12.28 2.08 2.75
N PHE A 264 -13.35 2.86 2.74
CA PHE A 264 -13.78 3.68 1.60
C PHE A 264 -13.81 5.15 2.00
N CYS A 265 -12.97 5.96 1.35
CA CYS A 265 -12.89 7.40 1.57
C CYS A 265 -13.24 8.14 0.29
N ARG A 266 -14.15 9.12 0.39
CA ARG A 266 -14.58 9.93 -0.75
C ARG A 266 -14.45 11.42 -0.43
N ASN A 267 -13.84 12.18 -1.34
CA ASN A 267 -13.69 13.64 -1.23
C ASN A 267 -13.16 14.08 0.15
N SER A 268 -12.14 13.41 0.62
CA SER A 268 -11.60 13.54 1.96
C SER A 268 -10.10 13.85 1.92
N SER A 269 -9.53 14.29 3.03
CA SER A 269 -8.11 14.59 3.08
C SER A 269 -7.45 14.12 4.38
N GLU A 270 -6.13 13.97 4.34
CA GLU A 270 -5.34 13.57 5.51
C GLU A 270 -5.85 12.28 6.15
N MET A 271 -6.11 11.27 5.31
CA MET A 271 -6.46 9.92 5.75
C MET A 271 -5.18 9.15 6.07
N PHE A 272 -4.96 8.80 7.32
CA PHE A 272 -3.79 8.06 7.78
C PHE A 272 -4.18 6.61 8.10
N ILE A 273 -3.81 5.68 7.22
CA ILE A 273 -4.18 4.25 7.28
C ILE A 273 -2.91 3.45 7.52
N TYR A 274 -2.69 3.02 8.78
CA TYR A 274 -1.41 2.46 9.22
C TYR A 274 -1.54 1.11 9.92
N ASN A 275 -0.60 0.18 9.63
CA ASN A 275 -0.43 -1.07 10.38
C ASN A 275 -1.72 -1.90 10.50
N ASN A 276 -2.60 -1.84 9.51
CA ASN A 276 -3.81 -2.65 9.51
C ASN A 276 -3.58 -3.98 8.79
N MET A 277 -4.34 -4.98 9.19
CA MET A 277 -4.42 -6.26 8.49
C MET A 277 -5.75 -6.39 7.76
N PHE A 278 -5.72 -6.68 6.47
CA PHE A 278 -6.89 -6.89 5.62
C PHE A 278 -6.91 -8.34 5.15
N ALA A 279 -7.99 -9.05 5.47
CA ALA A 279 -8.16 -10.46 5.11
C ALA A 279 -9.62 -10.79 4.78
N GLY A 280 -9.82 -11.55 3.71
CA GLY A 280 -11.14 -12.10 3.41
C GLY A 280 -12.13 -11.13 2.78
N SER A 281 -11.68 -10.24 1.88
CA SER A 281 -12.58 -9.46 1.03
C SER A 281 -13.53 -10.35 0.22
N LYS A 282 -14.80 -10.02 0.20
CA LYS A 282 -15.86 -10.67 -0.59
C LYS A 282 -16.37 -9.80 -1.73
N GLY A 283 -15.97 -8.54 -1.77
CA GLY A 283 -16.47 -7.53 -2.68
C GLY A 283 -15.66 -7.36 -3.97
N ALA A 284 -16.10 -6.45 -4.81
CA ALA A 284 -15.48 -6.11 -6.08
C ALA A 284 -14.79 -4.73 -6.06
N ALA A 285 -14.38 -4.26 -4.89
CA ALA A 285 -13.67 -3.00 -4.71
C ALA A 285 -12.32 -3.22 -4.00
N GLY A 286 -11.53 -2.19 -3.86
CA GLY A 286 -10.25 -2.28 -3.16
C GLY A 286 -10.40 -2.47 -1.66
N ASP A 287 -9.42 -3.09 -1.02
CA ASP A 287 -9.40 -3.15 0.45
C ASP A 287 -9.39 -1.73 1.03
N VAL A 288 -8.56 -0.85 0.47
CA VAL A 288 -8.57 0.59 0.72
C VAL A 288 -8.89 1.33 -0.58
N THR A 289 -9.94 2.13 -0.58
CA THR A 289 -10.36 2.90 -1.73
C THR A 289 -10.44 4.39 -1.40
N LEU A 290 -9.65 5.20 -2.10
CA LEU A 290 -9.68 6.66 -2.05
C LEU A 290 -10.32 7.17 -3.34
N TRP A 291 -11.49 7.79 -3.25
CA TRP A 291 -12.27 8.24 -4.39
C TRP A 291 -12.44 9.75 -4.45
N GLY A 292 -12.60 10.25 -5.68
CA GLY A 292 -12.89 11.65 -5.93
C GLY A 292 -11.72 12.55 -5.54
N SER A 293 -12.01 13.66 -4.92
CA SER A 293 -11.02 14.64 -4.47
C SER A 293 -10.38 14.24 -3.13
N THR A 294 -9.85 13.00 -3.03
CA THR A 294 -9.20 12.53 -1.80
C THR A 294 -7.69 12.78 -1.88
N CYS A 295 -7.17 13.64 -0.99
CA CYS A 295 -5.82 14.18 -1.03
C CYS A 295 -5.02 13.96 0.24
N GLN A 296 -3.69 14.15 0.14
CA GLN A 296 -2.76 14.22 1.30
C GLN A 296 -2.86 13.02 2.25
N SER A 297 -3.23 11.87 1.69
CA SER A 297 -3.48 10.66 2.46
C SER A 297 -2.28 9.73 2.45
N LYS A 298 -2.13 8.96 3.52
CA LYS A 298 -1.00 8.04 3.68
C LYS A 298 -1.52 6.63 4.01
N ILE A 299 -1.19 5.67 3.17
CA ILE A 299 -1.49 4.24 3.36
C ILE A 299 -0.16 3.53 3.57
N LYS A 300 0.14 3.15 4.81
CA LYS A 300 1.49 2.72 5.17
C LYS A 300 1.52 1.52 6.11
N ASN A 301 2.51 0.62 5.90
CA ASN A 301 2.78 -0.55 6.73
C ASN A 301 1.56 -1.50 6.89
N ASN A 302 0.66 -1.55 5.92
CA ASN A 302 -0.49 -2.45 6.00
C ASN A 302 -0.16 -3.82 5.39
N THR A 303 -0.80 -4.86 5.90
CA THR A 303 -0.75 -6.21 5.34
C THR A 303 -2.10 -6.53 4.69
N MET A 304 -2.10 -6.77 3.38
CA MET A 304 -3.29 -7.01 2.57
C MET A 304 -3.20 -8.39 1.93
N LEU A 305 -4.05 -9.30 2.39
CA LEU A 305 -4.04 -10.71 2.00
C LEU A 305 -5.32 -11.06 1.27
N SER A 306 -5.23 -11.53 0.05
CA SER A 306 -6.37 -12.04 -0.74
C SER A 306 -7.50 -11.02 -1.00
N GLY A 307 -7.16 -9.87 -1.56
CA GLY A 307 -8.15 -8.91 -2.09
C GLY A 307 -8.98 -9.51 -3.23
N SER A 308 -10.30 -9.36 -3.19
CA SER A 308 -11.20 -9.91 -4.24
C SER A 308 -11.18 -9.12 -5.55
N ASP A 309 -10.63 -7.92 -5.55
CA ASP A 309 -10.31 -7.11 -6.73
C ASP A 309 -8.90 -6.53 -6.58
N SER A 310 -8.75 -5.39 -5.96
CA SER A 310 -7.48 -4.70 -5.77
C SER A 310 -7.19 -4.49 -4.28
N ALA A 311 -5.93 -4.34 -3.87
CA ALA A 311 -5.65 -3.97 -2.50
C ALA A 311 -5.87 -2.46 -2.27
N ILE A 312 -5.23 -1.61 -3.08
CA ILE A 312 -5.35 -0.15 -2.93
C ILE A 312 -5.83 0.47 -4.23
N ILE A 313 -6.87 1.29 -4.14
CA ILE A 313 -7.41 2.09 -5.25
C ILE A 313 -7.34 3.56 -4.89
N ILE A 314 -6.72 4.37 -5.74
CA ILE A 314 -6.84 5.83 -5.75
C ILE A 314 -7.46 6.23 -7.08
N GLN A 315 -8.63 6.87 -7.05
CA GLN A 315 -9.39 7.12 -8.27
C GLN A 315 -10.17 8.44 -8.22
N THR A 316 -10.07 9.25 -9.28
CA THR A 316 -11.04 10.32 -9.56
C THR A 316 -12.28 9.73 -10.22
N ILE A 317 -13.44 10.33 -10.04
CA ILE A 317 -14.73 9.80 -10.53
C ILE A 317 -15.56 10.79 -11.33
N ALA A 318 -15.41 12.08 -11.07
CA ALA A 318 -16.26 13.13 -11.65
C ALA A 318 -15.43 14.29 -12.23
N ASP A 319 -16.05 15.08 -13.07
CA ASP A 319 -15.47 16.32 -13.57
C ASP A 319 -15.17 17.27 -12.40
N GLY A 320 -13.97 17.82 -12.42
CA GLY A 320 -13.49 18.71 -11.37
C GLY A 320 -12.88 18.02 -10.14
N ASP A 321 -12.86 16.69 -10.10
CA ASP A 321 -12.13 16.00 -9.04
C ASP A 321 -10.64 16.37 -9.07
N PHE A 322 -10.11 16.64 -7.87
CA PHE A 322 -8.70 16.93 -7.66
C PHE A 322 -8.13 16.00 -6.59
N CYS A 323 -7.34 15.03 -7.03
CA CYS A 323 -6.72 14.02 -6.17
C CYS A 323 -5.22 14.19 -6.20
N SER A 324 -4.59 14.52 -5.07
CA SER A 324 -3.17 14.80 -5.03
C SER A 324 -2.47 14.42 -3.73
N ASP A 325 -1.13 14.36 -3.81
CA ASP A 325 -0.23 14.27 -2.66
C ASP A 325 -0.47 13.03 -1.78
N ASN A 326 -0.85 11.92 -2.41
CA ASN A 326 -1.08 10.67 -1.71
C ASN A 326 0.21 9.82 -1.66
N LEU A 327 0.42 9.13 -0.53
CA LEU A 327 1.55 8.26 -0.30
C LEU A 327 1.09 6.83 0.02
N ILE A 328 1.58 5.87 -0.76
CA ILE A 328 1.39 4.43 -0.53
C ILE A 328 2.77 3.84 -0.22
N GLN A 329 3.01 3.45 1.02
CA GLN A 329 4.37 3.12 1.44
C GLN A 329 4.44 1.87 2.34
N ASP A 330 5.47 1.05 2.12
CA ASP A 330 5.84 -0.09 2.97
C ASP A 330 4.68 -1.08 3.23
N ASN A 331 3.73 -1.23 2.29
CA ASN A 331 2.65 -2.20 2.41
C ASN A 331 3.07 -3.57 1.88
N ASN A 332 2.57 -4.64 2.51
CA ASN A 332 2.73 -6.02 2.06
C ASN A 332 1.42 -6.50 1.44
N ILE A 333 1.40 -6.68 0.13
CA ILE A 333 0.20 -6.94 -0.68
C ILE A 333 0.34 -8.27 -1.40
N SER A 334 -0.66 -9.15 -1.27
CA SER A 334 -0.62 -10.44 -1.95
C SER A 334 -1.99 -10.98 -2.34
N ASN A 335 -1.97 -11.89 -3.33
CA ASN A 335 -3.12 -12.68 -3.77
C ASN A 335 -4.35 -11.85 -4.19
N CYS A 336 -4.15 -10.64 -4.69
CA CYS A 336 -5.22 -9.85 -5.27
C CYS A 336 -5.63 -10.39 -6.64
N THR A 337 -6.92 -10.30 -6.94
CA THR A 337 -7.43 -10.85 -8.20
C THR A 337 -7.11 -9.96 -9.39
N ARG A 338 -7.01 -8.65 -9.23
CA ARG A 338 -6.81 -7.70 -10.33
C ARG A 338 -5.54 -6.87 -10.18
N TYR A 339 -5.48 -5.95 -9.22
CA TYR A 339 -4.32 -5.10 -9.00
C TYR A 339 -3.82 -5.18 -7.55
N GLY A 340 -2.52 -5.06 -7.37
CA GLY A 340 -1.98 -4.72 -6.05
C GLY A 340 -2.32 -3.27 -5.71
N ILE A 341 -1.83 -2.33 -6.50
CA ILE A 341 -2.10 -0.89 -6.35
C ILE A 341 -2.57 -0.34 -7.70
N VAL A 342 -3.66 0.43 -7.70
CA VAL A 342 -4.10 1.15 -8.88
C VAL A 342 -4.31 2.64 -8.58
N VAL A 343 -3.74 3.48 -9.43
CA VAL A 343 -3.87 4.93 -9.41
C VAL A 343 -4.51 5.35 -10.73
N TYR A 344 -5.77 5.72 -10.70
CA TYR A 344 -6.60 5.82 -11.89
C TYR A 344 -7.31 7.16 -11.98
N ASN A 345 -6.99 7.95 -13.01
CA ASN A 345 -7.78 9.12 -13.35
C ASN A 345 -8.93 8.70 -14.30
N ASN A 346 -10.15 9.11 -14.00
CA ASN A 346 -11.31 8.76 -14.83
C ASN A 346 -11.23 9.45 -16.20
N LEU A 347 -11.01 8.67 -17.24
CA LEU A 347 -10.87 9.16 -18.61
C LEU A 347 -12.15 9.75 -19.22
N SER A 348 -13.31 9.48 -18.65
CA SER A 348 -14.57 10.11 -19.08
C SER A 348 -14.70 11.54 -18.57
N SER A 349 -13.86 11.94 -17.62
CA SER A 349 -13.82 13.27 -17.03
C SER A 349 -12.66 14.09 -17.61
N LYS A 350 -12.95 15.06 -18.44
CA LYS A 350 -11.94 15.92 -19.08
C LYS A 350 -11.28 16.93 -18.15
N LYS A 351 -11.79 17.10 -16.92
CA LYS A 351 -11.34 18.14 -15.98
C LYS A 351 -10.82 17.59 -14.66
N SER A 352 -10.79 16.28 -14.48
CA SER A 352 -10.24 15.68 -13.26
C SER A 352 -8.72 15.65 -13.31
N ILE A 353 -8.09 15.87 -12.15
CA ILE A 353 -6.64 15.88 -11.98
C ILE A 353 -6.26 14.87 -10.92
N LEU A 354 -5.35 13.96 -11.28
CA LEU A 354 -4.68 13.06 -10.35
C LEU A 354 -3.17 13.24 -10.48
N ARG A 355 -2.51 13.66 -9.41
CA ARG A 355 -1.07 13.96 -9.45
C ARG A 355 -0.36 13.74 -8.12
N ASN A 356 0.97 13.83 -8.16
CA ASN A 356 1.86 13.79 -6.99
C ASN A 356 1.65 12.54 -6.11
N THR A 357 1.33 11.40 -6.69
CA THR A 357 1.18 10.16 -5.94
C THR A 357 2.51 9.42 -5.88
N LYS A 358 2.88 8.99 -4.68
CA LYS A 358 4.11 8.22 -4.42
C LYS A 358 3.78 6.80 -3.99
N VAL A 359 4.41 5.82 -4.64
CA VAL A 359 4.30 4.39 -4.33
C VAL A 359 5.70 3.89 -4.00
N ILE A 360 6.00 3.70 -2.72
CA ILE A 360 7.39 3.52 -2.25
C ILE A 360 7.50 2.32 -1.32
N GLY A 361 8.50 1.46 -1.54
CA GLY A 361 8.88 0.40 -0.60
C GLY A 361 7.84 -0.71 -0.40
N ASN A 362 6.85 -0.83 -1.27
CA ASN A 362 5.83 -1.86 -1.13
C ASN A 362 6.32 -3.22 -1.64
N LYS A 363 5.86 -4.30 -0.98
CA LYS A 363 6.03 -5.68 -1.44
C LYS A 363 4.73 -6.19 -2.02
N ILE A 364 4.74 -6.57 -3.31
CA ILE A 364 3.54 -6.94 -4.06
C ILE A 364 3.80 -8.23 -4.81
N TYR A 365 3.00 -9.27 -4.54
CA TYR A 365 3.20 -10.58 -5.16
C TYR A 365 1.92 -11.38 -5.34
N ASN A 366 1.94 -12.34 -6.27
CA ASN A 366 0.81 -13.21 -6.60
C ASN A 366 -0.45 -12.44 -7.02
N ILE A 367 -0.31 -11.49 -7.94
CA ILE A 367 -1.46 -10.79 -8.52
C ILE A 367 -2.00 -11.60 -9.69
N LEU A 368 -3.25 -12.04 -9.59
CA LEU A 368 -3.79 -13.01 -10.54
C LEU A 368 -4.08 -12.41 -11.92
N GLY A 369 -4.48 -11.17 -12.00
CA GLY A 369 -4.83 -10.50 -13.26
C GLY A 369 -6.22 -10.88 -13.79
N GLN A 370 -7.08 -11.41 -12.93
CA GLN A 370 -8.42 -11.86 -13.32
C GLN A 370 -9.45 -11.46 -12.28
N VAL A 371 -10.60 -10.98 -12.69
CA VAL A 371 -11.71 -10.62 -11.78
C VAL A 371 -12.49 -11.87 -11.39
N LYS A 372 -12.77 -12.03 -10.10
CA LYS A 372 -13.58 -13.15 -9.58
C LYS A 372 -15.04 -13.15 -10.08
N ASN A 373 -15.57 -11.99 -10.46
CA ASN A 373 -16.97 -11.87 -10.87
C ASN A 373 -17.09 -11.24 -12.26
N PRO A 374 -17.10 -12.04 -13.34
CA PRO A 374 -17.19 -11.52 -14.71
C PRO A 374 -18.53 -10.85 -15.05
N SER A 375 -19.57 -11.02 -14.23
CA SER A 375 -20.88 -10.39 -14.47
C SER A 375 -20.90 -8.90 -14.12
N VAL A 376 -19.94 -8.41 -13.33
CA VAL A 376 -19.86 -6.99 -12.92
C VAL A 376 -18.84 -6.23 -13.76
N HIS A 377 -17.86 -6.91 -14.34
CA HIS A 377 -16.81 -6.30 -15.15
C HIS A 377 -16.69 -7.03 -16.48
N ASN A 378 -16.69 -6.27 -17.56
CA ASN A 378 -16.57 -6.78 -18.93
C ASN A 378 -15.34 -7.69 -19.07
N THR A 379 -15.49 -8.82 -19.73
CA THR A 379 -14.67 -10.03 -19.74
C THR A 379 -13.20 -9.94 -20.20
N LYS A 380 -12.66 -8.75 -20.42
CA LYS A 380 -11.24 -8.56 -20.74
C LYS A 380 -10.50 -8.02 -19.51
N THR A 381 -10.10 -8.94 -18.65
CA THR A 381 -9.44 -8.60 -17.41
C THR A 381 -7.93 -8.73 -17.54
N TYR A 382 -7.25 -7.68 -17.22
CA TYR A 382 -5.82 -7.64 -17.01
C TYR A 382 -5.59 -7.00 -15.65
N GLY A 383 -4.49 -7.37 -15.03
CA GLY A 383 -4.06 -6.84 -13.76
C GLY A 383 -2.61 -6.37 -13.80
N ALA A 384 -2.15 -5.85 -12.71
CA ALA A 384 -0.76 -5.48 -12.50
C ALA A 384 -0.42 -5.51 -11.02
N GLY A 385 0.85 -5.58 -10.69
CA GLY A 385 1.30 -5.26 -9.34
C GLY A 385 0.98 -3.82 -8.99
N ILE A 386 1.48 -2.88 -9.80
CA ILE A 386 1.19 -1.44 -9.71
C ILE A 386 0.70 -0.97 -11.08
N TYR A 387 -0.44 -0.30 -11.13
CA TYR A 387 -0.96 0.28 -12.37
C TYR A 387 -1.34 1.75 -12.20
N VAL A 388 -0.82 2.58 -13.10
CA VAL A 388 -1.12 4.01 -13.15
C VAL A 388 -1.75 4.35 -14.49
N LEU A 389 -2.88 5.05 -14.47
CA LEU A 389 -3.58 5.48 -15.67
C LEU A 389 -3.92 6.97 -15.59
N SER A 390 -3.47 7.71 -16.59
CA SER A 390 -3.79 9.13 -16.81
C SER A 390 -3.51 10.02 -15.59
N ALA A 391 -2.29 9.93 -15.08
CA ALA A 391 -1.85 10.68 -13.90
C ALA A 391 -0.53 11.42 -14.16
N GLU A 392 -0.23 12.41 -13.32
CA GLU A 392 0.94 13.28 -13.43
C GLU A 392 1.84 13.22 -12.18
N ASN A 393 3.14 13.43 -12.37
CA ASN A 393 4.13 13.49 -11.29
C ASN A 393 4.08 12.27 -10.38
N ILE A 394 4.19 11.10 -10.95
CA ILE A 394 4.11 9.81 -10.24
C ILE A 394 5.50 9.32 -9.90
N THR A 395 5.67 8.85 -8.67
CA THR A 395 6.91 8.24 -8.21
C THR A 395 6.66 6.80 -7.79
N ILE A 396 7.36 5.83 -8.40
CA ILE A 396 7.30 4.40 -8.07
C ILE A 396 8.73 3.94 -7.76
N GLN A 397 9.06 3.81 -6.47
CA GLN A 397 10.45 3.57 -6.05
C GLN A 397 10.56 2.51 -4.96
N TYR A 398 11.68 1.76 -4.99
CA TYR A 398 12.05 0.78 -3.97
C TYR A 398 11.00 -0.31 -3.73
N ASN A 399 10.10 -0.56 -4.68
CA ASN A 399 9.10 -1.62 -4.56
C ASN A 399 9.67 -2.97 -5.01
N GLU A 400 9.23 -4.03 -4.36
CA GLU A 400 9.44 -5.42 -4.77
C GLU A 400 8.13 -5.94 -5.38
N VAL A 401 8.13 -6.21 -6.69
CA VAL A 401 6.92 -6.58 -7.45
C VAL A 401 7.16 -7.88 -8.20
N SER A 402 6.43 -8.93 -7.85
CA SER A 402 6.68 -10.23 -8.46
C SER A 402 5.41 -11.04 -8.72
N LYS A 403 5.50 -11.98 -9.67
CA LYS A 403 4.42 -12.95 -9.97
C LYS A 403 3.08 -12.26 -10.24
N CYS A 404 3.08 -11.30 -11.16
CA CYS A 404 1.87 -10.57 -11.54
C CYS A 404 1.28 -11.09 -12.85
N ASN A 405 -0.02 -10.91 -13.03
CA ASN A 405 -0.81 -11.33 -14.21
C ASN A 405 -0.83 -12.84 -14.45
N LEU A 406 -0.85 -13.63 -13.42
CA LEU A 406 -0.70 -15.10 -13.51
C LEU A 406 -1.79 -15.79 -14.34
N LEU A 407 -3.01 -15.27 -14.37
CA LEU A 407 -4.19 -15.85 -15.04
C LEU A 407 -4.72 -15.03 -16.21
N THR A 408 -3.98 -14.01 -16.65
CA THR A 408 -4.43 -13.17 -17.76
C THR A 408 -4.32 -13.93 -19.08
N ASN A 409 -5.42 -14.13 -19.78
CA ASN A 409 -5.50 -14.78 -21.10
C ASN A 409 -5.52 -13.77 -22.25
N SER A 410 -5.22 -12.50 -22.01
CA SER A 410 -5.31 -11.45 -23.00
C SER A 410 -4.16 -11.55 -23.99
N SER A 411 -4.47 -11.64 -25.28
CA SER A 411 -3.52 -11.42 -26.39
C SER A 411 -3.18 -9.94 -26.58
N THR A 412 -3.88 -9.05 -25.88
CA THR A 412 -3.75 -7.60 -25.97
C THR A 412 -2.98 -7.06 -24.78
N LEU A 413 -2.33 -5.95 -24.97
CA LEU A 413 -1.53 -5.12 -24.08
C LEU A 413 -1.92 -5.18 -22.59
N ALA A 414 -1.54 -6.25 -21.89
CA ALA A 414 -1.70 -6.31 -20.46
C ALA A 414 -0.60 -5.46 -19.79
N PRO A 415 -0.92 -4.60 -18.84
CA PRO A 415 0.10 -3.93 -18.07
C PRO A 415 0.99 -4.97 -17.38
N GLY A 416 2.27 -4.69 -17.26
CA GLY A 416 3.25 -5.59 -16.67
C GLY A 416 3.13 -5.71 -15.16
N CYS A 417 4.21 -6.08 -14.50
CA CYS A 417 4.28 -5.96 -13.04
C CYS A 417 4.07 -4.50 -12.60
N ILE A 418 4.68 -3.55 -13.31
CA ILE A 418 4.42 -2.11 -13.21
C ILE A 418 3.91 -1.60 -14.56
N GLY A 419 2.76 -0.98 -14.58
CA GLY A 419 2.17 -0.41 -15.78
C GLY A 419 1.90 1.10 -15.65
N LEU A 420 2.41 1.87 -16.62
CA LEU A 420 2.12 3.30 -16.77
C LEU A 420 1.39 3.49 -18.09
N ASN A 421 0.20 4.03 -18.05
CA ASN A 421 -0.57 4.33 -19.25
C ASN A 421 -1.07 5.77 -19.23
N ALA A 422 -0.85 6.52 -20.31
CA ALA A 422 -1.17 7.94 -20.38
C ALA A 422 -0.67 8.74 -19.14
N THR A 423 0.55 8.47 -18.71
CA THR A 423 1.15 9.06 -17.52
C THR A 423 2.25 10.04 -17.92
N SER A 424 2.30 11.20 -17.28
CA SER A 424 3.31 12.22 -17.50
C SER A 424 4.19 12.46 -16.27
N ASN A 425 5.44 12.89 -16.50
CA ASN A 425 6.40 13.20 -15.44
C ASN A 425 6.50 12.09 -14.37
N ALA A 426 6.70 10.86 -14.81
CA ALA A 426 6.79 9.72 -13.93
C ALA A 426 8.23 9.27 -13.71
N ILE A 427 8.52 8.78 -12.50
CA ILE A 427 9.79 8.16 -12.14
C ILE A 427 9.51 6.74 -11.66
N VAL A 428 10.07 5.75 -12.35
CA VAL A 428 10.09 4.34 -11.93
C VAL A 428 11.53 3.97 -11.66
N SER A 429 11.91 3.89 -10.40
CA SER A 429 13.31 3.68 -10.07
C SER A 429 13.55 2.77 -8.89
N ASP A 430 14.72 2.12 -8.90
CA ASP A 430 15.20 1.34 -7.77
C ASP A 430 14.23 0.21 -7.35
N ASN A 431 13.41 -0.30 -8.28
CA ASN A 431 12.47 -1.39 -8.01
C ASN A 431 13.10 -2.74 -8.36
N ILE A 432 12.69 -3.79 -7.65
CA ILE A 432 12.97 -5.18 -7.96
C ILE A 432 11.71 -5.81 -8.55
N ILE A 433 11.79 -6.25 -9.79
CA ILE A 433 10.66 -6.78 -10.56
C ILE A 433 11.01 -8.17 -11.06
N SER A 434 10.19 -9.17 -10.76
CA SER A 434 10.49 -10.54 -11.18
C SER A 434 9.27 -11.39 -11.51
N ASP A 435 9.49 -12.39 -12.35
CA ASP A 435 8.56 -13.48 -12.62
C ASP A 435 7.17 -13.03 -13.10
N GLY A 436 7.08 -11.88 -13.77
CA GLY A 436 5.85 -11.38 -14.37
C GLY A 436 5.36 -12.28 -15.50
N ALA A 437 4.06 -12.57 -15.55
CA ALA A 437 3.48 -13.35 -16.64
C ALA A 437 3.38 -12.57 -17.97
N TYR A 438 3.68 -11.29 -17.94
CA TYR A 438 3.79 -10.39 -19.11
C TYR A 438 5.05 -9.55 -19.00
N TYR A 439 4.96 -8.24 -19.22
CA TYR A 439 6.08 -7.31 -19.15
C TYR A 439 6.53 -7.08 -17.70
N GLY A 440 7.80 -6.76 -17.50
CA GLY A 440 8.28 -6.24 -16.23
C GLY A 440 7.72 -4.84 -15.98
N ILE A 441 8.07 -3.89 -16.87
CA ILE A 441 7.53 -2.53 -16.90
C ILE A 441 6.86 -2.29 -18.25
N PHE A 442 5.62 -1.82 -18.22
CA PHE A 442 4.86 -1.38 -19.40
C PHE A 442 4.68 0.14 -19.37
N ILE A 443 4.96 0.81 -20.47
CA ILE A 443 4.78 2.24 -20.64
C ILE A 443 4.02 2.48 -21.93
N GLY A 444 2.85 3.10 -21.86
CA GLY A 444 2.03 3.37 -23.03
C GLY A 444 1.19 4.62 -22.92
N ASP A 445 0.85 5.15 -24.09
CA ASP A 445 -0.24 6.12 -24.23
C ASP A 445 -1.45 5.48 -24.93
N ALA A 446 -1.60 4.18 -24.77
CA ALA A 446 -2.63 3.43 -25.45
C ALA A 446 -4.01 3.73 -24.88
N LEU A 447 -4.71 4.55 -25.55
CA LEU A 447 -6.13 4.85 -25.39
C LEU A 447 -7.04 3.68 -25.81
N GLN A 448 -6.62 2.45 -25.57
CA GLN A 448 -7.40 1.30 -25.98
C GLN A 448 -8.04 0.57 -24.83
N GLN A 449 -9.03 1.22 -24.20
CA GLN A 449 -9.93 0.43 -23.40
C GLN A 449 -11.36 0.95 -23.41
N GLY A 450 -12.13 0.37 -24.27
CA GLY A 450 -13.56 0.49 -24.31
C GLY A 450 -14.06 1.29 -25.50
N LYS A 451 -14.83 0.61 -26.34
CA LYS A 451 -15.77 1.26 -27.27
C LYS A 451 -16.68 2.13 -26.43
N GLY A 452 -16.46 3.41 -26.41
CA GLY A 452 -17.34 4.37 -25.74
C GLY A 452 -16.66 5.54 -25.03
N SER A 453 -15.36 5.54 -24.85
CA SER A 453 -14.69 6.75 -24.36
C SER A 453 -14.31 7.65 -25.54
N ASN A 454 -14.65 8.93 -25.47
CA ASN A 454 -14.14 9.98 -26.38
C ASN A 454 -12.63 10.22 -26.21
N ALA A 455 -11.91 9.24 -25.70
CA ALA A 455 -10.49 9.22 -25.45
C ALA A 455 -9.64 9.07 -26.75
N ASN A 456 -10.26 9.11 -27.91
CA ASN A 456 -9.59 9.17 -29.21
C ASN A 456 -9.21 10.62 -29.59
N SER A 457 -9.24 11.56 -28.66
CA SER A 457 -8.77 12.90 -28.93
C SER A 457 -7.27 12.96 -28.79
N PRO A 458 -6.52 13.37 -29.82
CA PRO A 458 -5.09 13.63 -29.74
C PRO A 458 -4.71 14.69 -28.68
N ASP A 459 -5.69 15.43 -28.18
CA ASP A 459 -5.52 16.45 -27.14
C ASP A 459 -5.26 15.89 -25.73
N PHE A 460 -5.29 14.57 -25.55
CA PHE A 460 -5.17 13.92 -24.24
C PHE A 460 -3.87 13.12 -24.04
N ILE A 461 -2.85 13.36 -24.86
CA ILE A 461 -1.52 12.79 -24.61
C ILE A 461 -0.81 13.72 -23.64
N PRO A 462 -0.64 13.33 -22.37
CA PRO A 462 0.08 14.18 -21.45
C PRO A 462 1.55 14.30 -21.91
N ASP A 463 1.95 15.49 -22.24
CA ASP A 463 3.37 15.81 -22.42
C ASP A 463 4.08 15.56 -21.09
N GLY A 464 5.30 15.07 -21.17
CA GLY A 464 6.10 14.85 -19.98
C GLY A 464 7.01 13.62 -20.10
N ILE A 465 8.05 13.63 -19.32
CA ILE A 465 9.10 12.62 -19.39
C ILE A 465 8.80 11.47 -18.42
N VAL A 466 8.95 10.24 -18.90
CA VAL A 466 8.97 9.04 -18.06
C VAL A 466 10.40 8.58 -17.88
N TYR A 467 10.86 8.51 -16.64
CA TYR A 467 12.16 7.99 -16.27
C TYR A 467 12.02 6.55 -15.74
N VAL A 468 12.79 5.63 -16.32
CA VAL A 468 12.93 4.24 -15.86
C VAL A 468 14.39 4.02 -15.53
N GLN A 469 14.74 3.97 -14.26
CA GLN A 469 16.15 3.99 -13.87
C GLN A 469 16.47 3.10 -12.67
N ARG A 470 17.65 2.47 -12.73
CA ARG A 470 18.17 1.62 -11.65
C ARG A 470 17.20 0.53 -11.17
N ASN A 471 16.33 0.03 -12.05
CA ASN A 471 15.48 -1.09 -11.74
C ASN A 471 16.20 -2.41 -12.05
N ARG A 472 15.86 -3.45 -11.28
CA ARG A 472 16.26 -4.83 -11.56
C ARG A 472 15.04 -5.62 -12.05
N ILE A 473 15.05 -6.07 -13.30
CA ILE A 473 13.91 -6.69 -13.99
C ILE A 473 14.31 -8.09 -14.48
N ILE A 474 13.64 -9.13 -13.97
CA ILE A 474 14.13 -10.50 -14.14
C ILE A 474 13.00 -11.47 -14.49
N ASN A 475 13.27 -12.38 -15.42
CA ASN A 475 12.44 -13.56 -15.70
C ASN A 475 10.98 -13.27 -16.06
N CYS A 476 10.68 -12.15 -16.68
CA CYS A 476 9.33 -11.88 -17.18
C CYS A 476 9.03 -12.75 -18.43
N LYS A 477 7.76 -13.17 -18.61
CA LYS A 477 7.37 -14.01 -19.73
C LYS A 477 7.24 -13.25 -21.06
N ARG A 478 7.39 -11.93 -21.05
CA ARG A 478 7.55 -11.07 -22.22
C ARG A 478 8.77 -10.19 -22.02
N ASP A 479 8.73 -8.96 -22.53
CA ASP A 479 9.88 -8.05 -22.44
C ASP A 479 10.06 -7.53 -21.01
N GLY A 480 11.30 -7.22 -20.67
CA GLY A 480 11.62 -6.59 -19.41
C GLY A 480 10.98 -5.21 -19.31
N VAL A 481 11.26 -4.33 -20.27
CA VAL A 481 10.62 -3.02 -20.42
C VAL A 481 9.99 -2.94 -21.81
N PHE A 482 8.70 -2.64 -21.87
CA PHE A 482 7.97 -2.46 -23.13
C PHE A 482 7.34 -1.06 -23.21
N ILE A 483 7.65 -0.35 -24.30
CA ILE A 483 7.14 1.00 -24.56
C ILE A 483 6.28 0.96 -25.82
N ILE A 484 5.08 1.53 -25.73
CA ILE A 484 4.19 1.63 -26.88
C ILE A 484 3.55 3.02 -26.95
N ASN A 485 3.63 3.65 -28.14
CA ASN A 485 3.02 4.95 -28.43
C ASN A 485 3.40 6.09 -27.48
N LYS A 486 4.49 5.98 -26.72
CA LYS A 486 4.91 7.01 -25.74
C LYS A 486 6.13 7.75 -26.22
N HIS A 487 6.06 9.07 -26.24
CA HIS A 487 7.19 9.96 -26.44
C HIS A 487 7.91 10.29 -25.14
N SER A 488 9.13 10.77 -25.24
CA SER A 488 9.92 11.30 -24.12
C SER A 488 10.10 10.29 -22.98
N VAL A 489 10.77 9.16 -23.28
CA VAL A 489 11.11 8.13 -22.30
C VAL A 489 12.63 8.03 -22.16
N ILE A 490 13.11 8.04 -20.94
CA ILE A 490 14.52 7.88 -20.58
C ILE A 490 14.67 6.61 -19.75
N ILE A 491 15.45 5.64 -20.27
CA ILE A 491 15.72 4.36 -19.63
C ILE A 491 17.20 4.28 -19.33
N ASN A 492 17.59 4.34 -18.07
CA ASN A 492 19.00 4.36 -17.73
C ASN A 492 19.34 3.52 -16.49
N ASP A 493 20.55 2.95 -16.53
CA ASP A 493 21.14 2.21 -15.41
C ASP A 493 20.28 1.02 -14.91
N ASN A 494 19.43 0.43 -15.75
CA ASN A 494 18.64 -0.74 -15.38
C ASN A 494 19.40 -2.04 -15.62
N MET A 495 19.11 -3.06 -14.82
CA MET A 495 19.51 -4.45 -15.03
C MET A 495 18.29 -5.26 -15.49
N VAL A 496 18.35 -5.80 -16.71
CA VAL A 496 17.23 -6.49 -17.37
C VAL A 496 17.68 -7.88 -17.82
N GLU A 497 17.25 -8.94 -17.14
CA GLU A 497 17.85 -10.26 -17.32
C GLU A 497 16.83 -11.39 -17.44
N GLY A 498 17.09 -12.33 -18.36
CA GLY A 498 16.39 -13.62 -18.43
C GLY A 498 14.94 -13.57 -18.85
N ASN A 499 14.50 -12.49 -19.51
CA ASN A 499 13.14 -12.34 -19.96
C ASN A 499 12.86 -13.21 -21.21
N GLN A 500 11.63 -13.70 -21.38
CA GLN A 500 11.26 -14.55 -22.51
C GLN A 500 11.06 -13.76 -23.83
N GLY A 501 10.96 -12.45 -23.76
CA GLY A 501 10.97 -11.50 -24.87
C GLY A 501 12.31 -10.80 -25.00
N CYS A 502 12.26 -9.53 -25.38
CA CYS A 502 13.41 -8.63 -25.37
C CYS A 502 13.68 -8.09 -23.96
N GLY A 503 14.90 -7.61 -23.74
CA GLY A 503 15.18 -6.87 -22.51
C GLY A 503 14.41 -5.56 -22.48
N ILE A 504 14.64 -4.71 -23.46
CA ILE A 504 13.95 -3.42 -23.66
C ILE A 504 13.38 -3.39 -25.08
N SER A 505 12.12 -3.03 -25.23
CA SER A 505 11.51 -2.96 -26.56
C SER A 505 10.57 -1.77 -26.72
N THR A 506 10.44 -1.33 -27.97
CA THR A 506 9.51 -0.27 -28.37
C THR A 506 8.61 -0.76 -29.48
N SER A 507 7.39 -0.24 -29.58
CA SER A 507 6.46 -0.51 -30.66
C SER A 507 5.47 0.64 -30.84
N VAL A 508 4.92 0.76 -32.04
CA VAL A 508 3.78 1.64 -32.32
C VAL A 508 2.59 0.78 -32.68
N SER A 509 1.43 1.05 -32.12
CA SER A 509 0.19 0.39 -32.55
C SER A 509 -0.19 0.87 -33.95
N ASN A 510 -0.76 -0.02 -34.77
CA ASN A 510 -1.31 0.31 -36.10
C ASN A 510 -2.53 1.24 -35.96
N ASN A 511 -2.31 2.44 -35.47
CA ASN A 511 -3.33 3.46 -35.27
C ASN A 511 -2.98 4.67 -36.10
N GLU A 512 -3.95 5.30 -36.73
CA GLU A 512 -3.78 6.47 -37.60
C GLU A 512 -3.11 7.67 -36.90
N PHE A 513 -3.08 7.69 -35.57
CA PHE A 513 -2.50 8.78 -34.79
C PHE A 513 -1.02 8.60 -34.42
N TYR A 514 -0.47 7.39 -34.51
CA TYR A 514 0.90 7.12 -34.11
C TYR A 514 1.71 6.51 -35.25
N HIS A 515 2.59 7.29 -35.81
CA HIS A 515 3.51 6.81 -36.88
C HIS A 515 4.91 6.54 -36.34
N SER A 516 5.31 7.18 -35.27
CA SER A 516 6.64 6.99 -34.64
C SER A 516 6.68 7.55 -33.22
N MET A 517 7.56 7.01 -32.41
CA MET A 517 7.89 7.56 -31.09
C MET A 517 9.11 8.49 -31.22
N LYS A 518 9.16 9.54 -30.38
CA LYS A 518 10.26 10.51 -30.37
C LYS A 518 10.84 10.66 -28.96
N ASN A 519 12.07 11.17 -28.91
CA ASN A 519 12.78 11.44 -27.66
C ASN A 519 12.92 10.19 -26.76
N ILE A 520 13.33 9.06 -27.37
CA ILE A 520 13.65 7.84 -26.65
C ILE A 520 15.14 7.81 -26.38
N THR A 521 15.53 7.76 -25.13
CA THR A 521 16.93 7.65 -24.71
C THR A 521 17.12 6.40 -23.86
N ILE A 522 18.07 5.56 -24.21
CA ILE A 522 18.42 4.33 -23.49
C ILE A 522 19.91 4.43 -23.17
N ALA A 523 20.27 4.52 -21.90
CA ALA A 523 21.65 4.74 -21.49
C ALA A 523 22.10 3.80 -20.37
N ASN A 524 23.32 3.30 -20.46
CA ASN A 524 23.99 2.55 -19.40
C ASN A 524 23.22 1.34 -18.85
N ASN A 525 22.34 0.73 -19.63
CA ASN A 525 21.60 -0.44 -19.16
C ASN A 525 22.43 -1.73 -19.33
N SER A 526 22.21 -2.69 -18.45
CA SER A 526 22.65 -4.07 -18.64
C SER A 526 21.45 -4.92 -19.06
N SER A 527 21.45 -5.43 -20.29
CA SER A 527 20.35 -6.27 -20.79
C SER A 527 20.91 -7.60 -21.34
N CYS A 528 20.70 -8.69 -20.59
CA CYS A 528 21.35 -9.95 -20.89
C CYS A 528 20.46 -11.18 -20.70
N LYS A 529 20.85 -12.28 -21.37
CA LYS A 529 20.19 -13.59 -21.28
C LYS A 529 18.69 -13.56 -21.64
N ASN A 530 18.24 -12.58 -22.43
CA ASN A 530 16.87 -12.53 -22.91
C ASN A 530 16.71 -13.45 -24.12
N LYS A 531 15.50 -14.00 -24.30
CA LYS A 531 15.21 -14.96 -25.39
C LYS A 531 15.13 -14.34 -26.77
N LEU A 532 15.04 -13.03 -26.84
CA LEU A 532 15.09 -12.29 -28.09
C LEU A 532 16.27 -11.33 -28.08
N ASP A 533 16.03 -10.04 -28.08
CA ASP A 533 17.07 -9.03 -28.17
C ASP A 533 17.36 -8.39 -26.82
N GLY A 534 18.57 -7.89 -26.63
CA GLY A 534 18.87 -7.01 -25.52
C GLY A 534 18.04 -5.73 -25.58
N ILE A 535 18.08 -5.06 -26.75
CA ILE A 535 17.18 -3.95 -27.11
C ILE A 535 16.54 -4.25 -28.47
N ASN A 536 15.24 -3.98 -28.59
CA ASN A 536 14.53 -3.93 -29.88
C ASN A 536 13.83 -2.58 -30.06
N LEU A 537 14.43 -1.73 -30.89
CA LEU A 537 13.87 -0.42 -31.23
C LEU A 537 13.05 -0.50 -32.51
N SER A 538 11.74 -0.54 -32.37
CA SER A 538 10.79 -0.45 -33.47
C SER A 538 10.08 0.89 -33.48
N ASP A 539 9.98 1.49 -34.66
CA ASP A 539 9.20 2.70 -34.92
C ASP A 539 9.59 3.91 -34.03
N ALA A 540 10.80 3.91 -33.46
CA ALA A 540 11.38 5.05 -32.77
C ALA A 540 12.09 5.95 -33.78
N TYR A 541 11.95 7.25 -33.67
CA TYR A 541 12.56 8.23 -34.56
C TYR A 541 13.66 9.01 -33.83
N CYS A 542 14.87 8.98 -34.36
CA CYS A 542 16.05 9.63 -33.78
C CYS A 542 16.26 9.24 -32.29
N ALA A 543 16.14 7.95 -31.99
CA ALA A 543 16.43 7.44 -30.66
C ALA A 543 17.94 7.47 -30.37
N ARG A 544 18.31 7.49 -29.10
CA ARG A 544 19.69 7.40 -28.64
C ARG A 544 19.88 6.21 -27.74
N VAL A 545 20.88 5.39 -28.07
CA VAL A 545 21.33 4.28 -27.22
C VAL A 545 22.80 4.51 -26.90
N SER A 546 23.16 4.69 -25.66
CA SER A 546 24.54 4.98 -25.27
C SER A 546 24.97 4.23 -24.04
N GLY A 547 26.20 3.73 -24.04
CA GLY A 547 26.74 2.96 -22.90
C GLY A 547 26.00 1.65 -22.64
N GLY A 548 26.44 0.95 -21.60
CA GLY A 548 25.81 -0.29 -21.15
C GLY A 548 26.32 -1.56 -21.82
N ALA A 549 25.75 -2.70 -21.38
CA ALA A 549 26.13 -4.02 -21.86
C ALA A 549 24.90 -4.84 -22.29
N TYR A 550 24.97 -5.37 -23.52
CA TYR A 550 23.88 -6.13 -24.16
C TYR A 550 24.44 -7.48 -24.63
N SER A 551 24.37 -8.48 -23.74
CA SER A 551 25.14 -9.71 -23.93
C SER A 551 24.33 -10.98 -23.67
N ASN A 552 24.79 -12.08 -24.30
CA ASN A 552 24.16 -13.40 -24.10
C ASN A 552 22.66 -13.42 -24.41
N ASN A 553 22.18 -12.57 -25.31
CA ASN A 553 20.79 -12.64 -25.76
C ASN A 553 20.69 -13.64 -26.93
N ASP A 554 19.60 -14.39 -27.01
CA ASP A 554 19.49 -15.48 -27.98
C ASP A 554 19.44 -15.00 -29.44
N ARG A 555 19.21 -13.69 -29.70
CA ARG A 555 19.15 -13.10 -31.04
C ARG A 555 20.14 -11.97 -31.22
N CYS A 556 19.77 -10.74 -30.89
CA CYS A 556 20.63 -9.59 -31.06
C CYS A 556 20.99 -8.92 -29.74
N GLY A 557 22.15 -8.32 -29.65
CA GLY A 557 22.42 -7.33 -28.62
C GLY A 557 21.48 -6.15 -28.79
N ILE A 558 21.44 -5.55 -30.00
CA ILE A 558 20.51 -4.47 -30.36
C ILE A 558 19.90 -4.76 -31.74
N ASN A 559 18.59 -4.61 -31.87
CA ASN A 559 17.86 -4.67 -33.11
C ASN A 559 17.22 -3.32 -33.44
N LEU A 560 17.59 -2.73 -34.57
CA LEU A 560 17.17 -1.41 -35.02
C LEU A 560 16.21 -1.54 -36.22
N THR A 561 14.93 -1.32 -35.96
CA THR A 561 13.89 -1.14 -36.97
C THR A 561 13.33 0.29 -36.90
N SER A 562 14.21 1.24 -36.61
CA SER A 562 13.92 2.64 -36.31
C SER A 562 14.83 3.57 -37.11
N PHE A 563 14.31 4.70 -37.58
CA PHE A 563 15.02 5.66 -38.40
C PHE A 563 15.93 6.59 -37.60
N GLY A 564 17.16 6.81 -38.07
CA GLY A 564 18.06 7.83 -37.54
C GLY A 564 18.53 7.59 -36.10
N THR A 565 18.60 6.35 -35.67
CA THR A 565 19.05 6.01 -34.32
C THR A 565 20.57 6.12 -34.18
N GLU A 566 21.00 6.78 -33.12
CA GLU A 566 22.42 6.86 -32.71
C GLU A 566 22.72 5.81 -31.66
N VAL A 567 23.77 5.00 -31.88
CA VAL A 567 24.22 3.94 -30.96
C VAL A 567 25.70 4.19 -30.67
N SER A 568 26.06 4.34 -29.40
CA SER A 568 27.45 4.67 -29.06
C SER A 568 27.93 4.13 -27.72
N LEU A 569 29.25 3.92 -27.61
CA LEU A 569 29.96 3.64 -26.35
C LEU A 569 29.46 2.41 -25.57
N LEU A 570 28.93 1.37 -26.23
CA LEU A 570 28.33 0.22 -25.59
C LEU A 570 29.04 -1.10 -25.92
N GLN A 571 28.64 -2.15 -25.23
CA GLN A 571 29.14 -3.51 -25.43
C GLN A 571 28.01 -4.44 -25.87
N CYS A 572 28.18 -5.11 -27.03
CA CYS A 572 27.34 -6.23 -27.44
C CYS A 572 28.23 -7.46 -27.61
N GLN A 573 28.08 -8.43 -26.70
CA GLN A 573 28.96 -9.59 -26.67
C GLN A 573 28.13 -10.88 -26.52
N ASP A 574 28.67 -11.96 -27.12
CA ASP A 574 28.08 -13.30 -26.97
C ASP A 574 26.61 -13.40 -27.40
N ASN A 575 26.21 -12.63 -28.41
CA ASN A 575 24.91 -12.71 -29.07
C ASN A 575 25.06 -13.40 -30.44
N LYS A 576 23.98 -13.83 -31.08
CA LYS A 576 24.06 -14.23 -32.48
C LYS A 576 24.44 -13.03 -33.36
N ILE A 577 23.85 -11.88 -33.08
CA ILE A 577 24.16 -10.63 -33.81
C ILE A 577 24.44 -9.53 -32.78
N GLY A 578 25.54 -8.83 -32.91
CA GLY A 578 25.82 -7.68 -32.04
C GLY A 578 24.78 -6.58 -32.27
N ILE A 579 24.74 -5.99 -33.47
CA ILE A 579 23.73 -4.99 -33.88
C ILE A 579 23.09 -5.43 -35.21
N SER A 580 21.75 -5.46 -35.24
CA SER A 580 20.96 -5.71 -36.45
C SER A 580 20.29 -4.41 -36.92
N ILE A 581 20.35 -4.09 -38.23
CA ILE A 581 19.70 -2.92 -38.82
C ILE A 581 18.80 -3.39 -39.96
N SER A 582 17.50 -3.22 -39.82
CA SER A 582 16.51 -3.58 -40.84
C SER A 582 16.36 -2.49 -41.91
N ASP A 583 15.49 -2.73 -42.88
CA ASP A 583 15.10 -1.80 -43.94
C ASP A 583 14.59 -0.44 -43.44
N LYS A 584 13.90 -0.43 -42.27
CA LYS A 584 13.46 0.81 -41.62
C LYS A 584 14.56 1.54 -40.86
N GLY A 585 15.71 0.90 -40.65
CA GLY A 585 16.86 1.43 -39.91
C GLY A 585 17.75 2.40 -40.71
N MET A 586 17.19 3.13 -41.65
CA MET A 586 17.95 4.10 -42.43
C MET A 586 18.51 5.24 -41.58
N LYS A 587 19.69 5.75 -41.97
CA LYS A 587 20.43 6.83 -41.29
C LYS A 587 20.81 6.51 -39.84
N CYS A 588 20.94 5.25 -39.48
CA CYS A 588 21.51 4.87 -38.20
C CYS A 588 23.03 5.13 -38.17
N ARG A 589 23.53 5.49 -37.00
CA ARG A 589 24.95 5.71 -36.73
C ARG A 589 25.40 4.82 -35.57
N ILE A 590 26.55 4.16 -35.71
CA ILE A 590 27.17 3.33 -34.70
C ILE A 590 28.57 3.86 -34.41
N GLU A 591 28.84 4.26 -33.19
CA GLU A 591 30.13 4.84 -32.80
C GLU A 591 30.73 4.20 -31.58
N ASP A 592 32.03 3.93 -31.60
CA ASP A 592 32.84 3.50 -30.46
C ASP A 592 32.25 2.32 -29.68
N CYS A 593 31.65 1.35 -30.37
CA CYS A 593 31.02 0.18 -29.77
C CYS A 593 31.97 -1.03 -29.76
N ASN A 594 31.89 -1.80 -28.67
CA ASN A 594 32.57 -3.09 -28.59
C ASN A 594 31.59 -4.21 -28.96
N LEU A 595 31.77 -4.74 -30.20
CA LEU A 595 30.89 -5.76 -30.79
C LEU A 595 31.63 -7.09 -30.92
N THR A 596 32.16 -7.60 -29.84
CA THR A 596 33.06 -8.77 -29.84
C THR A 596 32.34 -10.06 -29.46
N SER A 597 32.91 -11.20 -29.88
CA SER A 597 32.39 -12.54 -29.56
C SER A 597 30.95 -12.82 -30.03
N ASN A 598 30.41 -12.11 -30.99
CA ASN A 598 29.15 -12.41 -31.63
C ASN A 598 29.33 -13.32 -32.85
N ASP A 599 28.29 -14.02 -33.33
CA ASP A 599 28.39 -14.70 -34.61
C ASP A 599 28.57 -13.64 -35.73
N VAL A 600 27.78 -12.59 -35.71
CA VAL A 600 27.91 -11.43 -36.62
C VAL A 600 27.97 -10.15 -35.79
N GLY A 601 29.01 -9.32 -36.02
CA GLY A 601 29.16 -8.03 -35.32
C GLY A 601 28.03 -7.06 -35.69
N VAL A 602 27.91 -6.71 -36.98
CA VAL A 602 26.78 -5.93 -37.50
C VAL A 602 26.15 -6.66 -38.68
N LEU A 603 24.84 -6.81 -38.67
CA LEU A 603 24.01 -7.29 -39.77
C LEU A 603 23.12 -6.12 -40.23
N SER A 604 23.26 -5.69 -41.48
CA SER A 604 22.44 -4.59 -42.02
C SER A 604 21.88 -4.94 -43.40
N VAL A 605 20.67 -4.48 -43.68
CA VAL A 605 20.07 -4.54 -45.04
C VAL A 605 20.05 -3.16 -45.71
N VAL A 606 20.47 -2.12 -45.02
CA VAL A 606 20.54 -0.73 -45.51
C VAL A 606 21.90 -0.11 -45.14
N PRO A 607 22.36 0.94 -45.87
CA PRO A 607 23.55 1.68 -45.49
C PRO A 607 23.42 2.33 -44.09
N TYR A 608 24.51 2.36 -43.35
CA TYR A 608 24.63 3.00 -42.05
C TYR A 608 26.02 3.61 -41.86
N ASP A 609 26.14 4.56 -40.93
CA ASP A 609 27.43 5.15 -40.58
C ASP A 609 28.05 4.38 -39.41
N GLU A 610 29.35 4.07 -39.54
CA GLU A 610 30.08 3.36 -38.47
C GLU A 610 31.45 4.01 -38.24
N ARG A 611 31.81 4.16 -36.97
CA ARG A 611 33.09 4.71 -36.57
C ARG A 611 33.57 4.11 -35.24
N GLY A 612 34.86 3.81 -35.16
CA GLY A 612 35.51 3.42 -33.89
C GLY A 612 35.09 2.07 -33.27
N CYS A 613 34.41 1.19 -34.02
CA CYS A 613 33.88 -0.07 -33.47
C CYS A 613 34.93 -1.20 -33.46
N ALA A 614 34.91 -2.02 -32.39
CA ALA A 614 35.75 -3.20 -32.23
C ALA A 614 34.96 -4.49 -32.53
N PHE A 615 35.56 -5.42 -33.31
CA PHE A 615 34.90 -6.64 -33.80
C PHE A 615 35.68 -7.94 -33.49
N SER A 616 36.55 -7.96 -32.52
CA SER A 616 37.38 -9.15 -32.24
C SER A 616 36.52 -10.36 -31.87
N LYS A 617 36.99 -11.56 -32.25
CA LYS A 617 36.34 -12.84 -31.98
C LYS A 617 34.95 -13.03 -32.61
N ASN A 618 34.47 -12.20 -33.49
CA ASN A 618 33.25 -12.45 -34.26
C ASN A 618 33.55 -13.46 -35.39
N LYS A 619 32.56 -14.31 -35.74
CA LYS A 619 32.68 -15.16 -36.94
C LYS A 619 32.65 -14.29 -38.20
N LEU A 620 31.80 -13.25 -38.21
CA LEU A 620 31.77 -12.22 -39.26
C LEU A 620 31.68 -10.85 -38.58
N SER A 621 32.60 -9.95 -38.93
CA SER A 621 32.55 -8.57 -38.41
C SER A 621 31.31 -7.82 -38.92
N ARG A 622 30.99 -7.93 -40.19
CA ARG A 622 29.88 -7.27 -40.84
C ARG A 622 29.23 -8.16 -41.89
N LYS A 623 27.93 -8.08 -42.03
CA LYS A 623 27.16 -8.70 -43.11
C LYS A 623 26.14 -7.69 -43.62
N ILE A 624 26.30 -7.28 -44.87
CA ILE A 624 25.35 -6.41 -45.57
C ILE A 624 24.59 -7.29 -46.57
N ASN A 625 23.30 -7.49 -46.34
CA ASN A 625 22.43 -8.13 -47.32
C ASN A 625 21.82 -7.02 -48.16
N ALA A 626 22.45 -6.70 -49.30
CA ALA A 626 21.81 -5.81 -50.27
C ALA A 626 20.49 -6.46 -50.70
N SER A 627 19.37 -5.80 -50.47
CA SER A 627 18.11 -6.18 -51.12
C SER A 627 18.32 -6.04 -52.62
N SER A 628 18.28 -7.18 -53.33
CA SER A 628 18.22 -7.23 -54.78
C SER A 628 16.98 -6.52 -55.31
#